data_daf307f0693bb7182b6a44e05eac751b
#
_entry.id   daf307f0693bb7182b6a44e05eac751b
#
_cell.length_a   1.000
_cell.length_b   1.000
_cell.length_c   1.000
_cell.angle_alpha   90.00
_cell.angle_beta   90.00
_cell.angle_gamma   90.00
#
_symmetry.space_group_name_H-M   'P 1'
#
loop_
_entity.id
_entity.type
_entity.pdbx_description
1 polymer ?
#
loop_
_entity_poly.entity_id
_entity_poly.type
_entity_poly.pdbx_seq_one_letter_code
_entity_poly.pdbx_strand_id
1 'polypeptide(L)'
;MDNNKSNHNSKINSFKGHKVLVIGDTHDSPNIPKDRFLWIGKHIKKIKPDYVVHIGDFSSFDSLSYFQANDTQQGKLKDAFMVDILSMRTALALINKGMGNVQVPKHITLGNHEQRVHKFEEKIPEIEGMMKDQLYQSFHSSNWTVSEYGSIFFVSGVGFTHVPKNIMGKEYGGRNAEISIANDCLHDLVFGHTHKDRDWKAPKIGDKQFVRIVNVGCALPMNHVERYAKLNMTGWSYGIVELSIWDNHIQEKNFVSMDRLEREYGKN
;
A
#
# COMPACT_ATOMS: atom_id res chain seq x y z
N MET A 1 60.29 -22.95 19.03
CA MET A 1 59.49 -21.77 19.44
C MET A 1 58.86 -21.21 18.17
N ASP A 2 57.73 -21.75 17.77
CA ASP A 2 57.01 -21.29 16.58
C ASP A 2 55.64 -20.76 17.00
N ASN A 3 55.52 -19.43 16.91
CA ASN A 3 54.30 -18.70 17.18
C ASN A 3 53.38 -18.78 15.96
N ASN A 4 52.49 -19.75 15.95
CA ASN A 4 51.34 -19.76 15.01
C ASN A 4 50.25 -18.86 15.56
N LYS A 5 50.23 -17.58 15.15
CA LYS A 5 49.07 -16.69 15.30
C LYS A 5 48.10 -17.04 14.20
N SER A 6 47.06 -17.82 14.50
CA SER A 6 45.90 -18.00 13.64
C SER A 6 45.11 -16.71 13.59
N ASN A 7 45.23 -16.00 12.47
CA ASN A 7 44.32 -14.89 12.11
C ASN A 7 42.91 -15.45 11.87
N HIS A 8 42.06 -15.42 12.88
CA HIS A 8 40.61 -15.56 12.73
C HIS A 8 40.07 -14.22 12.19
N ASN A 9 40.19 -14.01 10.90
CA ASN A 9 39.36 -13.05 10.20
C ASN A 9 37.93 -13.59 10.15
N SER A 10 37.16 -13.34 11.18
CA SER A 10 35.71 -13.49 11.13
C SER A 10 35.20 -12.51 10.06
N LYS A 11 34.96 -13.02 8.85
CA LYS A 11 34.09 -12.30 7.88
C LYS A 11 32.76 -12.12 8.60
N ILE A 12 32.54 -10.91 9.11
CA ILE A 12 31.21 -10.45 9.46
C ILE A 12 30.45 -10.47 8.14
N ASN A 13 29.67 -11.53 7.89
CA ASN A 13 28.71 -11.57 6.81
C ASN A 13 27.80 -10.35 7.05
N SER A 14 27.89 -9.34 6.21
CA SER A 14 26.99 -8.21 6.25
C SER A 14 25.58 -8.75 6.01
N PHE A 15 24.82 -8.85 7.07
CA PHE A 15 23.42 -9.28 7.05
C PHE A 15 22.65 -8.34 6.16
N LYS A 16 22.30 -8.76 4.95
CA LYS A 16 21.61 -7.93 3.97
C LYS A 16 20.10 -8.12 4.11
N GLY A 17 19.53 -7.45 5.09
CA GLY A 17 18.07 -7.27 5.15
C GLY A 17 17.58 -6.29 4.09
N HIS A 18 16.30 -6.35 3.76
CA HIS A 18 15.63 -5.40 2.88
C HIS A 18 14.81 -4.40 3.70
N LYS A 19 15.01 -3.12 3.42
CA LYS A 19 14.15 -2.06 3.91
C LYS A 19 13.02 -1.82 2.92
N VAL A 20 11.78 -1.98 3.35
CA VAL A 20 10.59 -1.78 2.51
C VAL A 20 9.76 -0.64 3.08
N LEU A 21 9.44 0.35 2.26
CA LEU A 21 8.44 1.35 2.60
C LEU A 21 7.09 0.89 2.06
N VAL A 22 6.09 0.80 2.95
CA VAL A 22 4.72 0.42 2.59
C VAL A 22 3.80 1.63 2.72
N ILE A 23 3.08 1.92 1.66
CA ILE A 23 2.08 2.99 1.60
C ILE A 23 0.71 2.32 1.64
N GLY A 24 -0.08 2.64 2.66
CA GLY A 24 -1.47 2.21 2.77
C GLY A 24 -2.39 2.96 1.80
N ASP A 25 -3.67 2.67 1.89
CA ASP A 25 -4.75 3.23 1.10
C ASP A 25 -4.65 4.77 1.05
N THR A 26 -4.45 5.34 -0.14
CA THR A 26 -4.30 6.80 -0.30
C THR A 26 -5.60 7.48 -0.72
N HIS A 27 -6.51 6.74 -1.34
CA HIS A 27 -7.79 7.24 -1.82
C HIS A 27 -7.67 8.62 -2.49
N ASP A 28 -6.75 8.75 -3.44
CA ASP A 28 -6.64 10.01 -4.18
C ASP A 28 -7.95 10.34 -4.87
N SER A 29 -8.34 11.61 -4.79
CA SER A 29 -9.52 12.15 -5.42
C SER A 29 -9.24 13.60 -5.84
N PRO A 30 -9.89 14.13 -6.86
CA PRO A 30 -9.73 15.52 -7.32
C PRO A 30 -9.87 16.54 -6.20
N ASN A 31 -10.72 16.26 -5.22
CA ASN A 31 -11.10 17.19 -4.14
C ASN A 31 -10.28 17.00 -2.84
N ILE A 32 -9.32 16.10 -2.80
CA ILE A 32 -8.48 15.84 -1.61
C ILE A 32 -7.10 16.49 -1.80
N PRO A 33 -6.57 17.22 -0.79
CA PRO A 33 -5.23 17.82 -0.86
C PRO A 33 -4.16 16.76 -1.16
N LYS A 34 -3.22 17.12 -2.05
CA LYS A 34 -2.22 16.19 -2.60
C LYS A 34 -0.82 16.31 -1.99
N ASP A 35 -0.63 17.25 -1.08
CA ASP A 35 0.69 17.53 -0.48
C ASP A 35 1.33 16.29 0.14
N ARG A 36 0.52 15.39 0.71
CA ARG A 36 0.96 14.12 1.28
C ARG A 36 1.79 13.27 0.32
N PHE A 37 1.49 13.29 -0.97
CA PHE A 37 2.26 12.54 -1.98
C PHE A 37 3.66 13.10 -2.16
N LEU A 38 3.82 14.42 -2.10
CA LEU A 38 5.13 15.06 -2.09
C LEU A 38 5.91 14.72 -0.83
N TRP A 39 5.25 14.70 0.34
CA TRP A 39 5.88 14.32 1.62
C TRP A 39 6.34 12.87 1.60
N ILE A 40 5.51 11.94 1.11
CA ILE A 40 5.88 10.53 0.94
C ILE A 40 7.10 10.41 0.03
N GLY A 41 7.14 11.12 -1.11
CA GLY A 41 8.30 11.14 -2.00
C GLY A 41 9.57 11.68 -1.32
N LYS A 42 9.48 12.78 -0.55
CA LYS A 42 10.60 13.32 0.23
C LYS A 42 11.07 12.30 1.30
N HIS A 43 10.14 11.56 1.90
CA HIS A 43 10.47 10.53 2.88
C HIS A 43 11.21 9.35 2.23
N ILE A 44 10.77 8.88 1.06
CA ILE A 44 11.48 7.87 0.25
C ILE A 44 12.91 8.34 -0.02
N LYS A 45 13.08 9.60 -0.42
CA LYS A 45 14.41 10.20 -0.67
C LYS A 45 15.31 10.15 0.57
N LYS A 46 14.74 10.40 1.75
CA LYS A 46 15.47 10.42 3.02
C LYS A 46 15.91 9.03 3.45
N ILE A 47 14.98 8.05 3.45
CA ILE A 47 15.25 6.72 4.02
C ILE A 47 15.89 5.76 3.02
N LYS A 48 15.77 6.03 1.70
CA LYS A 48 16.30 5.22 0.60
C LYS A 48 15.99 3.72 0.79
N PRO A 49 14.72 3.32 0.78
CA PRO A 49 14.35 1.92 0.95
C PRO A 49 14.80 1.10 -0.27
N ASP A 50 14.92 -0.22 -0.10
CA ASP A 50 15.20 -1.14 -1.20
C ASP A 50 13.97 -1.36 -2.10
N TYR A 51 12.76 -1.22 -1.53
CA TYR A 51 11.47 -1.34 -2.21
C TYR A 51 10.46 -0.33 -1.67
N VAL A 52 9.57 0.13 -2.55
CA VAL A 52 8.34 0.84 -2.17
C VAL A 52 7.16 0.01 -2.64
N VAL A 53 6.26 -0.34 -1.73
CA VAL A 53 5.04 -1.09 -2.03
C VAL A 53 3.82 -0.27 -1.63
N HIS A 54 2.93 0.00 -2.57
CA HIS A 54 1.60 0.56 -2.31
C HIS A 54 0.59 -0.60 -2.23
N ILE A 55 -0.20 -0.63 -1.17
CA ILE A 55 -1.10 -1.76 -0.89
C ILE A 55 -2.42 -1.69 -1.68
N GLY A 56 -2.62 -0.73 -2.55
CA GLY A 56 -3.87 -0.57 -3.31
C GLY A 56 -4.75 0.54 -2.76
N ASP A 57 -5.90 0.70 -3.37
CA ASP A 57 -6.79 1.84 -3.14
C ASP A 57 -6.01 3.17 -3.23
N PHE A 58 -5.20 3.28 -4.32
CA PHE A 58 -4.44 4.50 -4.60
C PHE A 58 -5.39 5.65 -4.91
N SER A 59 -6.42 5.40 -5.72
CA SER A 59 -7.43 6.37 -6.12
C SER A 59 -8.82 5.91 -5.70
N SER A 60 -9.67 6.85 -5.30
CA SER A 60 -11.06 6.54 -4.90
C SER A 60 -11.93 6.08 -6.07
N PHE A 61 -11.67 6.55 -7.29
CA PHE A 61 -12.53 6.31 -8.46
C PHE A 61 -14.01 6.53 -8.16
N ASP A 62 -14.32 7.67 -7.53
CA ASP A 62 -15.69 8.01 -7.13
C ASP A 62 -16.63 8.16 -8.34
N SER A 63 -16.08 8.52 -9.51
CA SER A 63 -16.80 8.51 -10.77
C SER A 63 -17.48 7.18 -11.09
N LEU A 64 -16.90 6.06 -10.63
CA LEU A 64 -17.38 4.69 -10.87
C LEU A 64 -18.06 4.07 -9.65
N SER A 65 -18.28 4.84 -8.58
CA SER A 65 -18.86 4.32 -7.33
C SER A 65 -20.35 4.02 -7.49
N TYR A 66 -20.76 2.80 -7.12
CA TYR A 66 -22.17 2.39 -7.05
C TYR A 66 -22.96 3.07 -5.92
N PHE A 67 -22.28 3.47 -4.86
CA PHE A 67 -22.92 4.15 -3.73
C PHE A 67 -23.38 5.57 -4.07
N GLN A 68 -23.00 6.06 -5.25
CA GLN A 68 -23.43 7.33 -5.80
C GLN A 68 -24.21 7.06 -7.10
N ALA A 69 -25.41 6.51 -6.97
CA ALA A 69 -26.28 6.23 -8.12
C ALA A 69 -26.51 7.50 -8.96
N ASN A 70 -26.55 7.35 -10.29
CA ASN A 70 -26.65 8.47 -11.24
C ASN A 70 -27.94 9.29 -11.10
N ASP A 71 -29.00 8.73 -10.51
CA ASP A 71 -30.28 9.36 -10.23
C ASP A 71 -30.30 10.21 -8.95
N THR A 72 -29.28 10.08 -8.09
CA THR A 72 -29.13 10.91 -6.88
C THR A 72 -28.49 12.26 -7.22
N GLN A 73 -28.73 13.29 -6.36
CA GLN A 73 -28.04 14.57 -6.49
C GLN A 73 -26.51 14.41 -6.43
N GLN A 74 -26.00 13.51 -5.59
CA GLN A 74 -24.58 13.23 -5.50
C GLN A 74 -24.04 12.53 -6.74
N GLY A 75 -24.83 11.63 -7.36
CA GLY A 75 -24.45 10.97 -8.61
C GLY A 75 -24.36 11.94 -9.79
N LYS A 76 -25.19 12.98 -9.82
CA LYS A 76 -25.17 14.03 -10.85
C LYS A 76 -23.95 14.97 -10.73
N LEU A 77 -23.27 14.98 -9.58
CA LEU A 77 -22.07 15.77 -9.31
C LEU A 77 -20.78 14.94 -9.44
N LYS A 78 -20.87 13.72 -9.95
CA LYS A 78 -19.68 12.90 -10.19
C LYS A 78 -18.79 13.54 -11.25
N ASP A 79 -17.50 13.55 -10.97
CA ASP A 79 -16.49 13.83 -11.97
C ASP A 79 -16.48 12.74 -13.05
N ALA A 80 -16.01 13.08 -14.24
CA ALA A 80 -15.76 12.07 -15.26
C ALA A 80 -14.56 11.19 -14.87
N PHE A 81 -14.54 9.94 -15.30
CA PHE A 81 -13.44 9.01 -15.05
C PHE A 81 -12.05 9.61 -15.37
N MET A 82 -11.94 10.37 -16.45
CA MET A 82 -10.67 11.02 -16.80
C MET A 82 -10.20 12.07 -15.79
N VAL A 83 -11.10 12.64 -14.99
CA VAL A 83 -10.74 13.56 -13.91
C VAL A 83 -10.08 12.79 -12.77
N ASP A 84 -10.58 11.60 -12.42
CA ASP A 84 -9.94 10.69 -11.46
C ASP A 84 -8.55 10.26 -11.97
N ILE A 85 -8.40 9.89 -13.23
CA ILE A 85 -7.10 9.53 -13.86
C ILE A 85 -6.10 10.69 -13.81
N LEU A 86 -6.53 11.92 -14.13
CA LEU A 86 -5.65 13.10 -14.07
C LEU A 86 -5.23 13.41 -12.63
N SER A 87 -6.15 13.26 -11.69
CA SER A 87 -5.87 13.38 -10.26
C SER A 87 -4.78 12.39 -9.83
N MET A 88 -4.97 11.12 -10.13
CA MET A 88 -4.03 10.03 -9.85
C MET A 88 -2.64 10.29 -10.48
N ARG A 89 -2.57 10.70 -11.75
CA ARG A 89 -1.31 11.05 -12.43
C ARG A 89 -0.59 12.19 -11.72
N THR A 90 -1.34 13.19 -11.27
CA THR A 90 -0.79 14.32 -10.48
C THR A 90 -0.20 13.82 -9.16
N ALA A 91 -0.89 12.93 -8.45
CA ALA A 91 -0.41 12.32 -7.21
C ALA A 91 0.88 11.51 -7.41
N LEU A 92 0.92 10.68 -8.46
CA LEU A 92 2.13 9.91 -8.84
C LEU A 92 3.31 10.82 -9.19
N ALA A 93 3.05 11.91 -9.93
CA ALA A 93 4.07 12.91 -10.27
C ALA A 93 4.62 13.61 -9.02
N LEU A 94 3.78 13.88 -8.01
CA LEU A 94 4.22 14.48 -6.73
C LEU A 94 5.11 13.53 -5.94
N ILE A 95 4.83 12.22 -5.90
CA ILE A 95 5.72 11.23 -5.29
C ILE A 95 7.09 11.29 -6.00
N ASN A 96 7.11 11.18 -7.33
CA ASN A 96 8.35 11.22 -8.10
C ASN A 96 9.12 12.55 -7.91
N LYS A 97 8.41 13.69 -7.86
CA LYS A 97 8.99 15.00 -7.54
C LYS A 97 9.67 15.00 -6.16
N GLY A 98 9.02 14.44 -5.16
CA GLY A 98 9.57 14.33 -3.80
C GLY A 98 10.80 13.43 -3.73
N MET A 99 10.81 12.33 -4.48
CA MET A 99 11.93 11.40 -4.58
C MET A 99 13.16 12.04 -5.25
N GLY A 100 12.97 13.01 -6.14
CA GLY A 100 14.05 13.61 -6.93
C GLY A 100 14.77 12.55 -7.77
N ASN A 101 16.09 12.42 -7.61
CA ASN A 101 16.92 11.48 -8.40
C ASN A 101 17.01 10.07 -7.78
N VAL A 102 16.32 9.80 -6.67
CA VAL A 102 16.35 8.47 -6.05
C VAL A 102 15.59 7.48 -6.92
N GLN A 103 16.27 6.40 -7.29
CA GLN A 103 15.68 5.27 -8.02
C GLN A 103 15.46 4.11 -7.04
N VAL A 104 14.25 3.62 -6.96
CA VAL A 104 13.86 2.48 -6.15
C VAL A 104 12.76 1.70 -6.87
N PRO A 105 12.78 0.37 -6.87
CA PRO A 105 11.67 -0.45 -7.36
C PRO A 105 10.37 -0.08 -6.63
N LYS A 106 9.34 0.23 -7.40
CA LYS A 106 8.00 0.60 -6.90
C LYS A 106 6.98 -0.39 -7.41
N HIS A 107 6.16 -0.90 -6.51
CA HIS A 107 5.10 -1.85 -6.82
C HIS A 107 3.77 -1.43 -6.20
N ILE A 108 2.67 -1.68 -6.90
CA ILE A 108 1.32 -1.54 -6.36
C ILE A 108 0.53 -2.84 -6.53
N THR A 109 -0.13 -3.28 -5.47
CA THR A 109 -1.18 -4.29 -5.53
C THR A 109 -2.51 -3.55 -5.66
N LEU A 110 -3.26 -3.76 -6.76
CA LEU A 110 -4.52 -3.05 -6.96
C LEU A 110 -5.51 -3.34 -5.83
N GLY A 111 -6.27 -2.32 -5.43
CA GLY A 111 -7.31 -2.42 -4.42
C GLY A 111 -8.71 -2.58 -5.00
N ASN A 112 -9.70 -2.61 -4.12
CA ASN A 112 -11.10 -2.75 -4.54
C ASN A 112 -11.63 -1.49 -5.22
N HIS A 113 -11.00 -0.32 -5.03
CA HIS A 113 -11.36 0.89 -5.74
C HIS A 113 -10.84 0.87 -7.18
N GLU A 114 -9.62 0.41 -7.45
CA GLU A 114 -9.15 0.17 -8.82
C GLU A 114 -9.97 -0.93 -9.51
N GLN A 115 -10.45 -1.93 -8.76
CA GLN A 115 -11.34 -2.96 -9.30
C GLN A 115 -12.69 -2.41 -9.82
N ARG A 116 -13.08 -1.19 -9.44
CA ARG A 116 -14.26 -0.51 -10.01
C ARG A 116 -14.10 -0.30 -11.50
N VAL A 117 -12.88 0.02 -11.96
CA VAL A 117 -12.56 0.22 -13.39
C VAL A 117 -12.82 -1.08 -14.16
N HIS A 118 -12.32 -2.21 -13.66
CA HIS A 118 -12.50 -3.52 -14.27
C HIS A 118 -13.98 -3.92 -14.32
N LYS A 119 -14.68 -3.81 -13.20
CA LYS A 119 -16.11 -4.13 -13.11
C LYS A 119 -17.00 -3.22 -13.95
N PHE A 120 -16.56 -2.01 -14.24
CA PHE A 120 -17.32 -1.09 -15.11
C PHE A 120 -17.19 -1.53 -16.57
N GLU A 121 -15.95 -1.84 -17.04
CA GLU A 121 -15.72 -2.32 -18.39
C GLU A 121 -16.42 -3.66 -18.67
N GLU A 122 -16.41 -4.60 -17.72
CA GLU A 122 -17.13 -5.89 -17.84
C GLU A 122 -18.60 -5.74 -18.17
N LYS A 123 -19.21 -4.59 -17.87
CA LYS A 123 -20.62 -4.30 -18.15
C LYS A 123 -20.85 -3.65 -19.48
N ILE A 124 -19.82 -3.10 -20.11
CA ILE A 124 -19.87 -2.34 -21.35
C ILE A 124 -18.77 -2.89 -22.27
N PRO A 125 -19.02 -4.04 -22.95
CA PRO A 125 -17.99 -4.70 -23.77
C PRO A 125 -17.38 -3.79 -24.85
N GLU A 126 -18.12 -2.77 -25.31
CA GLU A 126 -17.68 -1.84 -26.35
C GLU A 126 -16.48 -0.97 -25.93
N ILE A 127 -16.22 -0.85 -24.63
CA ILE A 127 -15.07 -0.08 -24.08
C ILE A 127 -14.03 -0.98 -23.41
N GLU A 128 -14.09 -2.30 -23.66
CA GLU A 128 -13.15 -3.25 -23.06
C GLU A 128 -11.69 -2.83 -23.29
N GLY A 129 -10.91 -2.77 -22.21
CA GLY A 129 -9.51 -2.37 -22.21
C GLY A 129 -9.26 -0.87 -22.17
N MET A 130 -10.17 -0.03 -22.62
CA MET A 130 -9.92 1.42 -22.75
C MET A 130 -9.65 2.11 -21.41
N MET A 131 -10.43 1.81 -20.40
CA MET A 131 -10.26 2.42 -19.06
C MET A 131 -9.14 1.74 -18.26
N LYS A 132 -9.02 0.43 -18.37
CA LYS A 132 -7.91 -0.33 -17.79
C LYS A 132 -6.56 0.18 -18.31
N ASP A 133 -6.44 0.38 -19.63
CA ASP A 133 -5.21 0.90 -20.23
C ASP A 133 -4.83 2.26 -19.64
N GLN A 134 -5.78 3.17 -19.42
CA GLN A 134 -5.51 4.45 -18.77
C GLN A 134 -5.00 4.27 -17.34
N LEU A 135 -5.59 3.34 -16.58
CA LEU A 135 -5.17 3.01 -15.22
C LEU A 135 -3.73 2.48 -15.20
N TYR A 136 -3.45 1.41 -15.96
CA TYR A 136 -2.13 0.77 -15.97
C TYR A 136 -1.04 1.69 -16.54
N GLN A 137 -1.32 2.42 -17.63
CA GLN A 137 -0.38 3.38 -18.19
C GLN A 137 -0.03 4.48 -17.19
N SER A 138 -0.96 4.91 -16.33
CA SER A 138 -0.68 5.91 -15.31
C SER A 138 0.37 5.42 -14.30
N PHE A 139 0.30 4.16 -13.89
CA PHE A 139 1.30 3.54 -13.02
C PHE A 139 2.63 3.30 -13.76
N HIS A 140 2.59 2.67 -14.93
CA HIS A 140 3.79 2.31 -15.70
C HIS A 140 4.59 3.56 -16.11
N SER A 141 3.94 4.63 -16.54
CA SER A 141 4.60 5.89 -16.90
C SER A 141 5.29 6.58 -15.69
N SER A 142 4.90 6.21 -14.49
CA SER A 142 5.51 6.65 -13.24
C SER A 142 6.49 5.62 -12.66
N ASN A 143 6.88 4.60 -13.43
CA ASN A 143 7.78 3.49 -13.06
C ASN A 143 7.27 2.66 -11.87
N TRP A 144 5.97 2.37 -11.84
CA TRP A 144 5.37 1.39 -10.93
C TRP A 144 5.08 0.10 -11.68
N THR A 145 5.40 -1.04 -11.08
CA THR A 145 4.87 -2.34 -11.49
C THR A 145 3.55 -2.60 -10.77
N VAL A 146 2.68 -3.41 -11.36
CA VAL A 146 1.30 -3.58 -10.91
C VAL A 146 0.99 -5.06 -10.74
N SER A 147 0.31 -5.41 -9.66
CA SER A 147 -0.36 -6.71 -9.49
C SER A 147 -1.87 -6.53 -9.39
N GLU A 148 -2.60 -7.48 -9.97
CA GLU A 148 -4.06 -7.51 -9.96
C GLU A 148 -4.65 -7.60 -8.56
N TYR A 149 -5.86 -7.10 -8.42
CA TYR A 149 -6.62 -7.20 -7.18
C TYR A 149 -6.77 -8.65 -6.70
N GLY A 150 -6.40 -8.88 -5.44
CA GLY A 150 -6.41 -10.21 -4.82
C GLY A 150 -5.15 -11.05 -5.07
N SER A 151 -4.19 -10.55 -5.86
CA SER A 151 -2.87 -11.17 -5.99
C SER A 151 -1.98 -10.83 -4.80
N ILE A 152 -0.98 -11.67 -4.54
CA ILE A 152 0.05 -11.43 -3.52
C ILE A 152 1.39 -11.17 -4.23
N PHE A 153 1.98 -10.02 -3.98
CA PHE A 153 3.33 -9.67 -4.40
C PHE A 153 4.32 -10.02 -3.30
N PHE A 154 5.48 -10.57 -3.64
CA PHE A 154 6.47 -11.01 -2.64
C PHE A 154 7.75 -10.19 -2.69
N VAL A 155 8.24 -9.78 -1.51
CA VAL A 155 9.59 -9.26 -1.29
C VAL A 155 10.23 -10.07 -0.18
N SER A 156 11.34 -10.77 -0.50
CA SER A 156 12.11 -11.56 0.47
C SER A 156 11.24 -12.48 1.34
N GLY A 157 10.30 -13.20 0.72
CA GLY A 157 9.43 -14.17 1.39
C GLY A 157 8.26 -13.60 2.19
N VAL A 158 8.11 -12.27 2.24
CA VAL A 158 6.96 -11.58 2.82
C VAL A 158 5.97 -11.23 1.71
N GLY A 159 4.70 -11.55 1.90
CA GLY A 159 3.62 -11.25 0.97
C GLY A 159 3.03 -9.86 1.19
N PHE A 160 2.61 -9.21 0.10
CA PHE A 160 1.93 -7.91 0.09
C PHE A 160 0.68 -8.01 -0.76
N THR A 161 -0.46 -7.58 -0.25
CA THR A 161 -1.74 -7.58 -0.97
C THR A 161 -2.66 -6.50 -0.40
N HIS A 162 -3.62 -6.02 -1.17
CA HIS A 162 -4.59 -5.04 -0.64
C HIS A 162 -5.46 -5.66 0.45
N VAL A 163 -6.16 -6.73 0.12
CA VAL A 163 -6.95 -7.52 1.06
C VAL A 163 -6.76 -9.01 0.76
N PRO A 164 -6.29 -9.81 1.72
CA PRO A 164 -6.16 -11.24 1.49
C PRO A 164 -7.53 -11.92 1.41
N LYS A 165 -7.59 -13.00 0.66
CA LYS A 165 -8.78 -13.84 0.51
C LYS A 165 -8.52 -15.22 1.08
N ASN A 166 -9.52 -15.80 1.73
CA ASN A 166 -9.45 -17.17 2.19
C ASN A 166 -9.55 -18.17 1.01
N ILE A 167 -9.41 -19.46 1.31
CA ILE A 167 -9.48 -20.53 0.29
C ILE A 167 -10.82 -20.60 -0.46
N MET A 168 -11.86 -19.96 0.06
CA MET A 168 -13.18 -19.85 -0.59
C MET A 168 -13.33 -18.55 -1.41
N GLY A 169 -12.27 -17.76 -1.54
CA GLY A 169 -12.25 -16.47 -2.25
C GLY A 169 -12.92 -15.31 -1.51
N LYS A 170 -13.28 -15.48 -0.22
CA LYS A 170 -13.86 -14.43 0.61
C LYS A 170 -12.76 -13.57 1.23
N GLU A 171 -12.94 -12.26 1.19
CA GLU A 171 -12.05 -11.29 1.82
C GLU A 171 -12.07 -11.41 3.35
N TYR A 172 -10.88 -11.33 3.96
CA TYR A 172 -10.78 -11.20 5.41
C TYR A 172 -11.15 -9.79 5.83
N GLY A 173 -11.95 -9.69 6.87
CA GLY A 173 -12.41 -8.43 7.41
C GLY A 173 -12.84 -8.51 8.86
N GLY A 174 -13.38 -7.40 9.36
CA GLY A 174 -13.89 -7.32 10.72
C GLY A 174 -12.82 -7.06 11.79
N ARG A 175 -13.21 -7.29 13.06
CA ARG A 175 -12.40 -6.89 14.21
C ARG A 175 -11.11 -7.70 14.39
N ASN A 176 -11.14 -8.97 14.00
CA ASN A 176 -10.07 -9.94 14.23
C ASN A 176 -9.45 -10.45 12.92
N ALA A 177 -9.47 -9.62 11.87
CA ALA A 177 -8.96 -10.01 10.56
C ALA A 177 -7.52 -10.52 10.62
N GLU A 178 -6.64 -9.83 11.34
CA GLU A 178 -5.22 -10.19 11.46
C GLU A 178 -5.02 -11.56 12.09
N ILE A 179 -5.84 -11.91 13.09
CA ILE A 179 -5.79 -13.23 13.76
C ILE A 179 -6.23 -14.32 12.80
N SER A 180 -7.33 -14.11 12.08
CA SER A 180 -7.85 -15.09 11.12
C SER A 180 -6.87 -15.32 9.97
N ILE A 181 -6.30 -14.25 9.42
CA ILE A 181 -5.27 -14.32 8.38
C ILE A 181 -4.05 -15.09 8.90
N ALA A 182 -3.59 -14.78 10.12
CA ALA A 182 -2.42 -15.45 10.70
C ALA A 182 -2.64 -16.95 10.89
N ASN A 183 -3.86 -17.40 11.17
CA ASN A 183 -4.15 -18.82 11.29
C ASN A 183 -4.01 -19.55 9.94
N ASP A 184 -4.39 -18.89 8.84
CA ASP A 184 -4.44 -19.52 7.52
C ASP A 184 -3.15 -19.31 6.71
N CYS A 185 -2.39 -18.23 6.97
CA CYS A 185 -1.14 -17.94 6.28
C CYS A 185 0.03 -18.80 6.72
N LEU A 186 0.93 -19.10 5.75
CA LEU A 186 2.19 -19.82 5.97
C LEU A 186 3.43 -18.91 5.85
N HIS A 187 3.25 -17.62 5.62
CA HIS A 187 4.29 -16.61 5.47
C HIS A 187 3.81 -15.30 6.09
N ASP A 188 4.74 -14.40 6.37
CA ASP A 188 4.40 -13.07 6.82
C ASP A 188 3.64 -12.33 5.72
N LEU A 189 2.61 -11.57 6.10
CA LEU A 189 1.74 -10.87 5.17
C LEU A 189 1.49 -9.43 5.61
N VAL A 190 1.53 -8.53 4.64
CA VAL A 190 1.23 -7.10 4.79
C VAL A 190 0.00 -6.77 3.95
N PHE A 191 -0.97 -6.09 4.55
CA PHE A 191 -2.21 -5.74 3.87
C PHE A 191 -2.78 -4.39 4.33
N GLY A 192 -3.78 -3.85 3.63
CA GLY A 192 -4.45 -2.58 3.90
C GLY A 192 -5.96 -2.71 4.09
N HIS A 193 -6.76 -1.97 3.30
CA HIS A 193 -8.22 -2.04 3.20
C HIS A 193 -8.99 -1.59 4.44
N THR A 194 -8.57 -1.97 5.65
CA THR A 194 -9.32 -1.63 6.88
C THR A 194 -8.90 -0.31 7.49
N HIS A 195 -7.88 0.36 6.94
CA HIS A 195 -7.32 1.64 7.39
C HIS A 195 -6.79 1.64 8.83
N LYS A 196 -6.51 0.48 9.40
CA LYS A 196 -6.02 0.34 10.78
C LYS A 196 -4.56 -0.05 10.78
N ASP A 197 -3.75 0.59 11.61
CA ASP A 197 -2.40 0.14 11.89
C ASP A 197 -2.45 -0.94 12.97
N ARG A 198 -2.22 -2.20 12.58
CA ARG A 198 -2.22 -3.35 13.47
C ARG A 198 -1.09 -4.31 13.13
N ASP A 199 -0.71 -5.07 14.14
CA ASP A 199 0.36 -6.05 14.07
C ASP A 199 -0.03 -7.27 14.90
N TRP A 200 0.02 -8.44 14.28
CA TRP A 200 -0.28 -9.70 14.94
C TRP A 200 0.76 -10.76 14.62
N LYS A 201 1.26 -11.42 15.65
CA LYS A 201 2.24 -12.50 15.53
C LYS A 201 1.64 -13.79 16.09
N ALA A 202 1.49 -14.81 15.25
CA ALA A 202 0.94 -16.11 15.63
C ALA A 202 2.03 -17.18 15.60
N PRO A 203 2.17 -17.99 16.65
CA PRO A 203 3.09 -19.13 16.65
C PRO A 203 2.62 -20.19 15.63
N LYS A 204 3.59 -20.87 15.02
CA LYS A 204 3.36 -21.96 14.07
C LYS A 204 4.19 -23.17 14.49
N ILE A 205 3.70 -24.38 14.19
CA ILE A 205 4.45 -25.62 14.35
C ILE A 205 5.25 -25.84 13.05
N GLY A 206 6.54 -26.13 13.18
CA GLY A 206 7.45 -26.40 12.06
C GLY A 206 8.64 -25.45 12.02
N ASP A 207 9.33 -25.39 10.86
CA ASP A 207 10.56 -24.62 10.67
C ASP A 207 10.37 -23.11 10.88
N LYS A 208 9.21 -22.58 10.48
CA LYS A 208 8.82 -21.20 10.78
C LYS A 208 8.10 -21.18 12.12
N GLN A 209 8.72 -20.62 13.12
CA GLN A 209 8.17 -20.59 14.48
C GLN A 209 7.00 -19.62 14.64
N PHE A 210 6.79 -18.70 13.70
CA PHE A 210 5.68 -17.74 13.72
C PHE A 210 5.36 -17.21 12.32
N VAL A 211 4.19 -16.62 12.20
CA VAL A 211 3.79 -15.77 11.08
C VAL A 211 3.37 -14.41 11.62
N ARG A 212 3.82 -13.35 10.97
CA ARG A 212 3.49 -11.97 11.34
C ARG A 212 2.58 -11.35 10.29
N ILE A 213 1.46 -10.81 10.73
CA ILE A 213 0.48 -10.14 9.89
C ILE A 213 0.46 -8.66 10.25
N VAL A 214 0.70 -7.82 9.25
CA VAL A 214 0.76 -6.36 9.41
C VAL A 214 -0.33 -5.72 8.57
N ASN A 215 -1.21 -4.96 9.22
CA ASN A 215 -2.15 -4.05 8.60
C ASN A 215 -1.57 -2.64 8.68
N VAL A 216 -1.52 -1.92 7.55
CA VAL A 216 -0.65 -0.73 7.43
C VAL A 216 -1.35 0.62 7.61
N GLY A 217 -2.65 0.63 7.92
CA GLY A 217 -3.39 1.88 8.01
C GLY A 217 -3.69 2.51 6.63
N CYS A 218 -3.86 3.81 6.59
CA CYS A 218 -4.10 4.56 5.36
C CYS A 218 -3.21 5.81 5.28
N ALA A 219 -2.88 6.23 4.06
CA ALA A 219 -2.10 7.45 3.82
C ALA A 219 -2.98 8.63 3.37
N LEU A 220 -4.17 8.73 3.94
CA LEU A 220 -5.08 9.87 3.81
C LEU A 220 -4.57 11.09 4.60
N PRO A 221 -5.05 12.32 4.29
CA PRO A 221 -4.79 13.47 5.15
C PRO A 221 -5.30 13.21 6.57
N MET A 222 -4.61 13.77 7.57
CA MET A 222 -5.02 13.62 8.97
C MET A 222 -6.49 13.99 9.19
N ASN A 223 -7.21 13.13 9.89
CA ASN A 223 -8.63 13.29 10.21
C ASN A 223 -9.58 13.30 8.99
N HIS A 224 -9.09 13.02 7.78
CA HIS A 224 -9.96 12.81 6.63
C HIS A 224 -10.74 11.53 6.82
N VAL A 225 -12.04 11.57 6.60
CA VAL A 225 -12.93 10.41 6.65
C VAL A 225 -13.68 10.31 5.32
N GLU A 226 -13.56 9.17 4.68
CA GLU A 226 -14.26 8.89 3.43
C GLU A 226 -15.79 8.97 3.61
N ARG A 227 -16.49 9.42 2.56
CA ARG A 227 -17.95 9.65 2.61
C ARG A 227 -18.74 8.41 3.04
N TYR A 228 -18.28 7.21 2.70
CA TYR A 228 -18.95 5.98 3.06
C TYR A 228 -18.88 5.68 4.58
N ALA A 229 -17.84 6.15 5.27
CA ALA A 229 -17.68 5.96 6.71
C ALA A 229 -18.48 6.97 7.54
N LYS A 230 -18.93 8.07 6.93
CA LYS A 230 -19.82 9.12 7.50
C LYS A 230 -19.41 9.53 8.93
N LEU A 231 -20.37 9.44 9.87
CA LEU A 231 -20.22 9.85 11.27
C LEU A 231 -19.59 8.77 12.17
N ASN A 232 -19.15 7.67 11.62
CA ASN A 232 -18.55 6.60 12.41
C ASN A 232 -17.18 7.02 12.94
N MET A 233 -16.91 6.76 14.21
CA MET A 233 -15.56 6.82 14.75
C MET A 233 -14.80 5.61 14.18
N THR A 234 -14.06 5.83 13.09
CA THR A 234 -13.46 4.76 12.29
C THR A 234 -12.30 4.06 13.00
N GLY A 235 -11.62 4.74 13.91
CA GLY A 235 -10.37 4.25 14.50
C GLY A 235 -9.27 4.05 13.44
N TRP A 236 -9.28 4.83 12.37
CA TRP A 236 -8.29 4.79 11.29
C TRP A 236 -6.93 5.30 11.75
N SER A 237 -5.89 4.75 11.19
CA SER A 237 -4.50 5.12 11.44
C SER A 237 -3.92 5.76 10.20
N TYR A 238 -3.56 7.04 10.30
CA TYR A 238 -3.10 7.85 9.18
C TYR A 238 -1.57 7.86 9.12
N GLY A 239 -0.97 7.16 8.18
CA GLY A 239 0.49 7.07 8.05
C GLY A 239 0.96 6.09 6.99
N ILE A 240 2.25 5.86 7.01
CA ILE A 240 2.98 4.89 6.19
C ILE A 240 3.80 3.99 7.11
N VAL A 241 4.24 2.84 6.61
CA VAL A 241 4.97 1.85 7.41
C VAL A 241 6.34 1.57 6.80
N GLU A 242 7.39 1.65 7.61
CA GLU A 242 8.72 1.15 7.27
C GLU A 242 8.90 -0.26 7.85
N LEU A 243 9.36 -1.19 7.02
CA LEU A 243 9.64 -2.56 7.41
C LEU A 243 11.10 -2.89 7.18
N SER A 244 11.69 -3.65 8.12
CA SER A 244 12.96 -4.34 7.92
C SER A 244 12.67 -5.82 7.78
N ILE A 245 13.06 -6.42 6.65
CA ILE A 245 12.79 -7.82 6.31
C ILE A 245 14.11 -8.56 6.15
N TRP A 246 14.30 -9.64 6.90
CA TRP A 246 15.39 -10.62 6.69
C TRP A 246 14.95 -12.01 7.16
N ASP A 247 15.59 -13.04 6.65
CA ASP A 247 15.24 -14.44 6.89
C ASP A 247 13.77 -14.77 6.57
N ASN A 248 13.22 -14.12 5.52
CA ASN A 248 11.81 -14.25 5.08
C ASN A 248 10.78 -13.82 6.14
N HIS A 249 11.19 -12.96 7.09
CA HIS A 249 10.31 -12.43 8.13
C HIS A 249 10.41 -10.91 8.26
N ILE A 250 9.29 -10.30 8.65
CA ILE A 250 9.24 -8.91 9.10
C ILE A 250 9.83 -8.86 10.51
N GLN A 251 11.04 -8.34 10.65
CA GLN A 251 11.72 -8.24 11.93
C GLN A 251 11.33 -6.96 12.66
N GLU A 252 11.29 -5.84 11.93
CA GLU A 252 10.98 -4.53 12.50
C GLU A 252 9.85 -3.86 11.72
N LYS A 253 9.02 -3.14 12.43
CA LYS A 253 7.96 -2.28 11.91
C LYS A 253 8.01 -0.93 12.58
N ASN A 254 8.03 0.13 11.80
CA ASN A 254 7.95 1.52 12.26
C ASN A 254 6.80 2.23 11.53
N PHE A 255 5.79 2.67 12.29
CA PHE A 255 4.70 3.47 11.76
C PHE A 255 5.08 4.95 11.78
N VAL A 256 5.01 5.60 10.62
CA VAL A 256 5.29 7.02 10.44
C VAL A 256 3.98 7.74 10.15
N SER A 257 3.47 8.52 11.12
CA SER A 257 2.18 9.19 10.97
C SER A 257 2.20 10.29 9.90
N MET A 258 1.06 10.57 9.28
CA MET A 258 0.92 11.68 8.33
C MET A 258 1.20 13.03 8.99
N ASP A 259 0.85 13.21 10.27
CA ASP A 259 1.21 14.41 11.04
C ASP A 259 2.73 14.62 11.12
N ARG A 260 3.49 13.53 11.35
CA ARG A 260 4.95 13.60 11.33
C ARG A 260 5.48 13.96 9.94
N LEU A 261 4.95 13.38 8.87
CA LEU A 261 5.35 13.69 7.51
C LEU A 261 5.04 15.16 7.16
N GLU A 262 3.88 15.67 7.57
CA GLU A 262 3.51 17.07 7.39
C GLU A 262 4.46 18.00 8.14
N ARG A 263 4.77 17.74 9.40
CA ARG A 263 5.71 18.57 10.20
C ARG A 263 7.11 18.57 9.64
N GLU A 264 7.56 17.44 9.10
CA GLU A 264 8.91 17.28 8.58
C GLU A 264 9.07 17.85 7.16
N TYR A 265 8.06 17.70 6.30
CA TYR A 265 8.16 17.99 4.87
C TYR A 265 7.19 19.07 4.37
N GLY A 266 6.20 19.45 5.15
CA GLY A 266 5.17 20.41 4.76
C GLY A 266 5.60 21.88 4.93
N LYS A 267 6.66 22.15 5.67
CA LYS A 267 7.23 23.49 5.76
C LYS A 267 8.10 23.75 4.52
N ASN A 268 7.74 24.77 3.76
CA ASN A 268 8.54 25.31 2.66
C ASN A 268 9.79 26.01 3.18
#